data_54f85fa3142542257ab461c611e091f0
#
_entry.id   54f85fa3142542257ab461c611e091f0
#
_cell.length_a   1.000
_cell.length_b   1.000
_cell.length_c   1.000
_cell.angle_alpha   90.00
_cell.angle_beta   90.00
_cell.angle_gamma   90.00
#
_symmetry.space_group_name_H-M   'P 1'
#
loop_
_entity.id
_entity.type
_entity.pdbx_description
1 polymer ?
#
loop_
_entity_poly.entity_id
_entity_poly.type
_entity_poly.pdbx_seq_one_letter_code
_entity_poly.pdbx_strand_id
1 'polypeptide(L)'
;VTDFLTVLSLPVFKLVALLMKAAPIGAFGAMAFTIGKYGIKSVVNLAMLVGTFYVTSILFVVVVLGLVARYNGFSILKLVRYIREELLLVLGTSSSEAALPTLMQKMERAGCSKSVVGLVVPTGYSFNLDGTNIYMTMAALFIAQACDIPLTLGDQILLLLVAMLSSKGAAGVTGADFITLAATLSVVPTVPVAGMALILGVDRFMSECRALTNLVGNATASIVVARWEGELDKDALQVALEGSRAAPAAEQAKQAKQAKQAKQAG
;
A
#
# COMPACT_ATOMS: atom_id res chain seq x y z
N VAL A 1 -7.17 4.05 -29.10
CA VAL A 1 -6.13 3.34 -28.32
C VAL A 1 -6.67 2.98 -26.94
N THR A 2 -7.29 3.90 -26.22
CA THR A 2 -7.82 3.70 -24.85
C THR A 2 -8.87 2.58 -24.81
N ASP A 3 -9.82 2.58 -25.73
CA ASP A 3 -10.89 1.56 -25.81
C ASP A 3 -10.30 0.16 -26.09
N PHE A 4 -9.30 0.09 -26.97
CA PHE A 4 -8.59 -1.17 -27.26
C PHE A 4 -7.88 -1.71 -26.00
N LEU A 5 -7.18 -0.85 -25.26
CA LEU A 5 -6.50 -1.25 -24.01
C LEU A 5 -7.52 -1.69 -22.95
N THR A 6 -8.65 -1.01 -22.84
CA THR A 6 -9.73 -1.39 -21.91
C THR A 6 -10.32 -2.75 -22.29
N VAL A 7 -10.59 -3.00 -23.57
CA VAL A 7 -11.09 -4.30 -24.03
C VAL A 7 -10.07 -5.41 -23.81
N LEU A 8 -8.78 -5.14 -24.03
CA LEU A 8 -7.71 -6.10 -23.80
C LEU A 8 -7.47 -6.40 -22.32
N SER A 9 -7.65 -5.42 -21.42
CA SER A 9 -7.46 -5.61 -19.99
C SER A 9 -8.49 -6.55 -19.36
N LEU A 10 -9.73 -6.57 -19.84
CA LEU A 10 -10.79 -7.41 -19.29
C LEU A 10 -10.47 -8.91 -19.31
N PRO A 11 -10.04 -9.54 -20.45
CA PRO A 11 -9.64 -10.93 -20.46
C PRO A 11 -8.39 -11.20 -19.61
N VAL A 12 -7.44 -10.27 -19.55
CA VAL A 12 -6.24 -10.39 -18.72
C VAL A 12 -6.62 -10.44 -17.24
N PHE A 13 -7.48 -9.54 -16.77
CA PHE A 13 -7.95 -9.58 -15.38
C PHE A 13 -8.78 -10.84 -15.07
N LYS A 14 -9.58 -11.34 -16.01
CA LYS A 14 -10.29 -12.61 -15.85
C LYS A 14 -9.33 -13.80 -15.76
N LEU A 15 -8.26 -13.79 -16.56
CA LEU A 15 -7.23 -14.82 -16.49
C LEU A 15 -6.51 -14.80 -15.14
N VAL A 16 -6.10 -13.62 -14.67
CA VAL A 16 -5.50 -13.44 -13.35
C VAL A 16 -6.46 -13.93 -12.24
N ALA A 17 -7.74 -13.54 -12.30
CA ALA A 17 -8.73 -14.00 -11.32
C ALA A 17 -8.91 -15.53 -11.35
N LEU A 18 -8.82 -16.17 -12.53
CA LEU A 18 -8.87 -17.63 -12.66
C LEU A 18 -7.63 -18.29 -12.02
N LEU A 19 -6.44 -17.77 -12.30
CA LEU A 19 -5.19 -18.25 -11.71
C LEU A 19 -5.18 -18.08 -10.19
N MET A 20 -5.72 -16.96 -9.69
CA MET A 20 -5.83 -16.69 -8.25
C MET A 20 -6.76 -17.69 -7.52
N LYS A 21 -7.69 -18.36 -8.20
CA LYS A 21 -8.46 -19.46 -7.60
C LYS A 21 -7.59 -20.68 -7.29
N ALA A 22 -6.48 -20.86 -8.00
CA ALA A 22 -5.51 -21.91 -7.74
C ALA A 22 -4.47 -21.53 -6.66
N ALA A 23 -4.42 -20.26 -6.25
CA ALA A 23 -3.46 -19.78 -5.26
C ALA A 23 -3.45 -20.57 -3.92
N PRO A 24 -4.61 -20.99 -3.34
CA PRO A 24 -4.61 -21.82 -2.14
C PRO A 24 -3.90 -23.17 -2.33
N ILE A 25 -4.03 -23.78 -3.51
CA ILE A 25 -3.35 -25.05 -3.84
C ILE A 25 -1.83 -24.82 -3.93
N GLY A 26 -1.42 -23.74 -4.57
CA GLY A 26 -0.02 -23.33 -4.66
C GLY A 26 0.58 -23.04 -3.27
N ALA A 27 -0.12 -22.28 -2.45
CA ALA A 27 0.29 -21.97 -1.07
C ALA A 27 0.40 -23.24 -0.21
N PHE A 28 -0.58 -24.14 -0.31
CA PHE A 28 -0.53 -25.43 0.38
C PHE A 28 0.67 -26.26 -0.07
N GLY A 29 0.94 -26.35 -1.38
CA GLY A 29 2.09 -27.07 -1.92
C GLY A 29 3.41 -26.47 -1.45
N ALA A 30 3.54 -25.15 -1.44
CA ALA A 30 4.73 -24.45 -0.96
C ALA A 30 4.96 -24.69 0.55
N MET A 31 3.90 -24.61 1.36
CA MET A 31 4.00 -24.91 2.79
C MET A 31 4.33 -26.37 3.07
N ALA A 32 3.70 -27.31 2.36
CA ALA A 32 4.00 -28.73 2.48
C ALA A 32 5.46 -29.02 2.11
N PHE A 33 5.97 -28.43 1.03
CA PHE A 33 7.39 -28.54 0.64
C PHE A 33 8.31 -27.96 1.73
N THR A 34 7.99 -26.77 2.24
CA THR A 34 8.81 -26.11 3.27
C THR A 34 8.85 -26.93 4.56
N ILE A 35 7.71 -27.45 5.01
CA ILE A 35 7.64 -28.31 6.21
C ILE A 35 8.36 -29.63 5.98
N GLY A 36 8.15 -30.26 4.82
CA GLY A 36 8.77 -31.55 4.48
C GLY A 36 10.29 -31.45 4.38
N LYS A 37 10.82 -30.36 3.84
CA LYS A 37 12.26 -30.16 3.64
C LYS A 37 12.99 -29.58 4.88
N TYR A 38 12.35 -28.62 5.58
CA TYR A 38 12.99 -27.83 6.65
C TYR A 38 12.41 -28.10 8.05
N GLY A 39 11.39 -28.96 8.12
CA GLY A 39 10.73 -29.33 9.37
C GLY A 39 9.70 -28.28 9.86
N ILE A 40 8.93 -28.66 10.89
CA ILE A 40 7.85 -27.84 11.45
C ILE A 40 8.35 -26.51 12.04
N LYS A 41 9.61 -26.44 12.48
CA LYS A 41 10.21 -25.20 13.00
C LYS A 41 10.23 -24.09 11.95
N SER A 42 10.27 -24.42 10.67
CA SER A 42 10.22 -23.43 9.58
C SER A 42 8.90 -22.62 9.58
N VAL A 43 7.80 -23.23 10.00
CA VAL A 43 6.50 -22.56 10.13
C VAL A 43 6.56 -21.46 11.19
N VAL A 44 7.23 -21.72 12.32
CA VAL A 44 7.41 -20.72 13.38
C VAL A 44 8.23 -19.54 12.85
N ASN A 45 9.31 -19.80 12.13
CA ASN A 45 10.14 -18.74 11.54
C ASN A 45 9.37 -17.92 10.51
N LEU A 46 8.54 -18.56 9.67
CA LEU A 46 7.67 -17.86 8.72
C LEU A 46 6.59 -17.05 9.43
N ALA A 47 5.99 -17.58 10.49
CA ALA A 47 5.02 -16.83 11.29
C ALA A 47 5.68 -15.61 11.97
N MET A 48 6.92 -15.75 12.45
CA MET A 48 7.70 -14.62 12.98
C MET A 48 8.02 -13.59 11.90
N LEU A 49 8.38 -14.01 10.67
CA LEU A 49 8.57 -13.09 9.55
C LEU A 49 7.31 -12.28 9.29
N VAL A 50 6.16 -12.96 9.12
CA VAL A 50 4.87 -12.29 8.89
C VAL A 50 4.53 -11.34 10.05
N GLY A 51 4.63 -11.81 11.29
CA GLY A 51 4.35 -11.01 12.48
C GLY A 51 5.23 -9.76 12.56
N THR A 52 6.55 -9.92 12.36
CA THR A 52 7.50 -8.79 12.36
C THR A 52 7.19 -7.81 11.22
N PHE A 53 6.83 -8.31 10.04
CA PHE A 53 6.44 -7.47 8.91
C PHE A 53 5.19 -6.62 9.21
N TYR A 54 4.15 -7.23 9.81
CA TYR A 54 2.94 -6.50 10.21
C TYR A 54 3.25 -5.45 11.29
N VAL A 55 4.02 -5.81 12.31
CA VAL A 55 4.43 -4.87 13.36
C VAL A 55 5.23 -3.70 12.77
N THR A 56 6.20 -3.97 11.90
CA THR A 56 7.01 -2.95 11.23
C THR A 56 6.13 -2.03 10.38
N SER A 57 5.21 -2.58 9.61
CA SER A 57 4.29 -1.81 8.77
C SER A 57 3.36 -0.92 9.62
N ILE A 58 2.81 -1.44 10.71
CA ILE A 58 1.99 -0.67 11.66
C ILE A 58 2.81 0.45 12.31
N LEU A 59 4.03 0.14 12.77
CA LEU A 59 4.93 1.15 13.33
C LEU A 59 5.27 2.24 12.31
N PHE A 60 5.54 1.85 11.06
CA PHE A 60 5.77 2.82 9.98
C PHE A 60 4.57 3.75 9.78
N VAL A 61 3.36 3.21 9.68
CA VAL A 61 2.14 4.01 9.52
C VAL A 61 1.90 4.91 10.73
N VAL A 62 2.00 4.38 11.95
CA VAL A 62 1.65 5.13 13.17
C VAL A 62 2.74 6.14 13.53
N VAL A 63 4.01 5.76 13.44
CA VAL A 63 5.12 6.63 13.85
C VAL A 63 5.56 7.50 12.69
N VAL A 64 6.02 6.93 11.56
CA VAL A 64 6.61 7.71 10.47
C VAL A 64 5.54 8.54 9.78
N LEU A 65 4.51 7.90 9.21
CA LEU A 65 3.41 8.63 8.57
C LEU A 65 2.60 9.46 9.57
N GLY A 66 2.50 9.01 10.81
CA GLY A 66 1.89 9.78 11.90
C GLY A 66 2.62 11.08 12.20
N LEU A 67 3.95 11.09 12.25
CA LEU A 67 4.76 12.31 12.41
C LEU A 67 4.64 13.23 11.20
N VAL A 68 4.69 12.67 9.97
CA VAL A 68 4.49 13.43 8.74
C VAL A 68 3.10 14.08 8.72
N ALA A 69 2.05 13.32 9.05
CA ALA A 69 0.68 13.82 9.11
C ALA A 69 0.54 14.94 10.17
N ARG A 70 1.10 14.74 11.37
CA ARG A 70 1.07 15.73 12.45
C ARG A 70 1.79 17.02 12.05
N TYR A 71 2.95 16.94 11.42
CA TYR A 71 3.69 18.09 10.89
C TYR A 71 2.86 18.86 9.85
N ASN A 72 2.08 18.12 9.05
CA ASN A 72 1.17 18.68 8.04
C ASN A 72 -0.23 19.04 8.59
N GLY A 73 -0.46 18.97 9.90
CA GLY A 73 -1.65 19.49 10.54
C GLY A 73 -2.87 18.56 10.48
N PHE A 74 -2.71 17.27 10.24
CA PHE A 74 -3.79 16.28 10.28
C PHE A 74 -3.41 15.02 11.08
N SER A 75 -4.39 14.16 11.34
CA SER A 75 -4.19 12.92 12.11
C SER A 75 -4.19 11.71 11.19
N ILE A 76 -3.14 10.89 11.23
CA ILE A 76 -3.05 9.66 10.47
C ILE A 76 -4.18 8.67 10.84
N LEU A 77 -4.55 8.57 12.11
CA LEU A 77 -5.63 7.68 12.55
C LEU A 77 -7.00 8.12 12.01
N LYS A 78 -7.25 9.44 11.93
CA LYS A 78 -8.46 9.97 11.29
C LYS A 78 -8.44 9.68 9.79
N LEU A 79 -7.29 9.82 9.12
CA LEU A 79 -7.14 9.49 7.70
C LEU A 79 -7.40 8.00 7.44
N VAL A 80 -6.80 7.10 8.21
CA VAL A 80 -7.04 5.64 8.10
C VAL A 80 -8.52 5.31 8.28
N ARG A 81 -9.19 5.96 9.25
CA ARG A 81 -10.64 5.79 9.43
C ARG A 81 -11.43 6.32 8.23
N TYR A 82 -11.02 7.41 7.64
CA TYR A 82 -11.67 8.03 6.49
C TYR A 82 -11.60 7.16 5.24
N ILE A 83 -10.44 6.52 4.99
CA ILE A 83 -10.22 5.63 3.84
C ILE A 83 -10.50 4.14 4.16
N ARG A 84 -11.23 3.83 5.22
CA ARG A 84 -11.47 2.44 5.67
C ARG A 84 -12.11 1.54 4.62
N GLU A 85 -12.96 2.10 3.77
CA GLU A 85 -13.66 1.36 2.71
C GLU A 85 -12.68 0.92 1.63
N GLU A 86 -11.76 1.79 1.24
CA GLU A 86 -10.66 1.51 0.33
C GLU A 86 -9.69 0.47 0.94
N LEU A 87 -9.40 0.59 2.23
CA LEU A 87 -8.59 -0.40 2.95
C LEU A 87 -9.26 -1.78 2.95
N LEU A 88 -10.58 -1.87 3.19
CA LEU A 88 -11.32 -3.11 3.12
C LEU A 88 -11.36 -3.68 1.71
N LEU A 89 -11.49 -2.84 0.69
CA LEU A 89 -11.42 -3.26 -0.72
C LEU A 89 -10.05 -3.83 -1.05
N VAL A 90 -8.97 -3.18 -0.63
CA VAL A 90 -7.60 -3.66 -0.82
C VAL A 90 -7.36 -4.95 -0.04
N LEU A 91 -7.85 -5.07 1.19
CA LEU A 91 -7.76 -6.30 1.97
C LEU A 91 -8.44 -7.47 1.25
N GLY A 92 -9.62 -7.26 0.69
CA GLY A 92 -10.35 -8.30 -0.05
C GLY A 92 -9.74 -8.68 -1.38
N THR A 93 -9.10 -7.73 -2.07
CA THR A 93 -8.51 -7.94 -3.41
C THR A 93 -7.01 -8.22 -3.37
N SER A 94 -6.33 -7.86 -2.28
CA SER A 94 -4.86 -7.77 -2.16
C SER A 94 -4.21 -6.94 -3.28
N SER A 95 -4.96 -5.98 -3.80
CA SER A 95 -4.50 -5.07 -4.86
C SER A 95 -4.85 -3.64 -4.47
N SER A 96 -3.83 -2.81 -4.32
CA SER A 96 -4.02 -1.37 -4.09
C SER A 96 -4.61 -0.69 -5.32
N GLU A 97 -4.34 -1.18 -6.53
CA GLU A 97 -4.87 -0.62 -7.77
C GLU A 97 -6.41 -0.68 -7.84
N ALA A 98 -7.03 -1.69 -7.23
CA ALA A 98 -8.49 -1.80 -7.15
C ALA A 98 -9.15 -0.59 -6.46
N ALA A 99 -8.45 0.05 -5.53
CA ALA A 99 -8.93 1.20 -4.79
C ALA A 99 -8.56 2.55 -5.43
N LEU A 100 -7.79 2.57 -6.53
CA LEU A 100 -7.29 3.79 -7.16
C LEU A 100 -8.41 4.82 -7.46
N PRO A 101 -9.50 4.46 -8.17
CA PRO A 101 -10.53 5.44 -8.53
C PRO A 101 -11.27 6.00 -7.32
N THR A 102 -11.57 5.14 -6.33
CA THR A 102 -12.29 5.54 -5.12
C THR A 102 -11.42 6.38 -4.19
N LEU A 103 -10.12 6.05 -4.08
CA LEU A 103 -9.17 6.86 -3.34
C LEU A 103 -9.04 8.26 -3.93
N MET A 104 -8.92 8.39 -5.27
CA MET A 104 -8.87 9.68 -5.94
C MET A 104 -10.09 10.54 -5.58
N GLN A 105 -11.30 9.99 -5.73
CA GLN A 105 -12.53 10.69 -5.37
C GLN A 105 -12.58 11.10 -3.89
N LYS A 106 -12.09 10.25 -2.99
CA LYS A 106 -12.03 10.57 -1.55
C LYS A 106 -11.03 11.67 -1.25
N MET A 107 -9.86 11.68 -1.89
CA MET A 107 -8.87 12.75 -1.70
C MET A 107 -9.38 14.09 -2.25
N GLU A 108 -10.07 14.10 -3.38
CA GLU A 108 -10.73 15.32 -3.88
C GLU A 108 -11.80 15.84 -2.90
N ARG A 109 -12.64 14.95 -2.35
CA ARG A 109 -13.65 15.31 -1.33
C ARG A 109 -13.01 15.78 -0.02
N ALA A 110 -11.81 15.30 0.30
CA ALA A 110 -11.03 15.75 1.44
C ALA A 110 -10.35 17.11 1.21
N GLY A 111 -10.63 17.79 0.09
CA GLY A 111 -10.13 19.13 -0.20
C GLY A 111 -8.82 19.20 -0.96
N CYS A 112 -8.28 18.08 -1.44
CA CYS A 112 -7.15 18.10 -2.36
C CYS A 112 -7.63 18.49 -3.77
N SER A 113 -6.90 19.36 -4.47
CA SER A 113 -7.26 19.73 -5.84
C SER A 113 -7.21 18.54 -6.81
N LYS A 114 -7.99 18.60 -7.87
CA LYS A 114 -8.02 17.55 -8.91
C LYS A 114 -6.68 17.41 -9.62
N SER A 115 -5.93 18.50 -9.79
CA SER A 115 -4.59 18.50 -10.38
C SER A 115 -3.62 17.69 -9.56
N VAL A 116 -3.56 17.94 -8.25
CA VAL A 116 -2.70 17.21 -7.32
C VAL A 116 -3.11 15.74 -7.21
N VAL A 117 -4.40 15.46 -7.01
CA VAL A 117 -4.88 14.08 -6.90
C VAL A 117 -4.63 13.30 -8.19
N GLY A 118 -4.90 13.90 -9.35
CA GLY A 118 -4.69 13.28 -10.65
C GLY A 118 -3.23 12.98 -10.98
N LEU A 119 -2.29 13.68 -10.36
CA LEU A 119 -0.86 13.43 -10.50
C LEU A 119 -0.34 12.49 -9.40
N VAL A 120 -0.56 12.85 -8.12
CA VAL A 120 0.10 12.19 -6.98
C VAL A 120 -0.42 10.78 -6.76
N VAL A 121 -1.73 10.56 -6.86
CA VAL A 121 -2.29 9.22 -6.59
C VAL A 121 -1.82 8.22 -7.62
N PRO A 122 -2.01 8.40 -8.95
CA PRO A 122 -1.55 7.43 -9.94
C PRO A 122 -0.03 7.23 -9.95
N THR A 123 0.77 8.31 -9.83
CA THR A 123 2.23 8.18 -9.78
C THR A 123 2.70 7.52 -8.49
N GLY A 124 2.00 7.74 -7.38
CA GLY A 124 2.29 7.10 -6.10
C GLY A 124 2.21 5.58 -6.15
N TYR A 125 1.35 5.01 -6.98
CA TYR A 125 1.27 3.56 -7.19
C TYR A 125 2.53 2.95 -7.84
N SER A 126 3.41 3.77 -8.41
CA SER A 126 4.70 3.34 -8.95
C SER A 126 5.88 3.86 -8.13
N PHE A 127 5.76 5.01 -7.49
CA PHE A 127 6.89 5.69 -6.85
C PHE A 127 6.84 5.75 -5.33
N ASN A 128 5.66 5.68 -4.72
CA ASN A 128 5.47 5.73 -3.26
C ASN A 128 5.02 4.37 -2.72
N LEU A 129 5.91 3.39 -2.77
CA LEU A 129 5.67 1.99 -2.45
C LEU A 129 6.33 1.61 -1.11
N ASP A 130 5.87 2.24 -0.03
CA ASP A 130 6.43 2.09 1.33
C ASP A 130 6.40 0.63 1.81
N GLY A 131 5.23 0.01 1.74
CA GLY A 131 5.03 -1.39 2.14
C GLY A 131 5.83 -2.36 1.26
N THR A 132 6.00 -2.06 -0.04
CA THR A 132 6.82 -2.88 -0.94
C THR A 132 8.29 -2.84 -0.54
N ASN A 133 8.81 -1.69 -0.16
CA ASN A 133 10.20 -1.59 0.31
C ASN A 133 10.42 -2.36 1.61
N ILE A 134 9.48 -2.26 2.58
CA ILE A 134 9.53 -3.04 3.82
C ILE A 134 9.48 -4.54 3.50
N TYR A 135 8.57 -4.96 2.60
CA TYR A 135 8.45 -6.35 2.16
C TYR A 135 9.75 -6.88 1.57
N MET A 136 10.30 -6.19 0.57
CA MET A 136 11.47 -6.66 -0.18
C MET A 136 12.71 -6.78 0.70
N THR A 137 12.94 -5.79 1.57
CA THR A 137 14.10 -5.81 2.48
C THR A 137 13.97 -6.89 3.53
N MET A 138 12.80 -7.05 4.16
CA MET A 138 12.60 -8.07 5.18
C MET A 138 12.62 -9.48 4.60
N ALA A 139 12.01 -9.70 3.43
CA ALA A 139 12.02 -10.97 2.74
C ALA A 139 13.45 -11.39 2.36
N ALA A 140 14.24 -10.47 1.82
CA ALA A 140 15.62 -10.75 1.46
C ALA A 140 16.51 -11.04 2.67
N LEU A 141 16.36 -10.28 3.76
CA LEU A 141 17.08 -10.55 5.03
C LEU A 141 16.69 -11.90 5.61
N PHE A 142 15.40 -12.25 5.59
CA PHE A 142 14.94 -13.55 6.05
C PHE A 142 15.53 -14.71 5.22
N ILE A 143 15.55 -14.56 3.89
CA ILE A 143 16.14 -15.56 2.99
C ILE A 143 17.62 -15.74 3.30
N ALA A 144 18.36 -14.63 3.47
CA ALA A 144 19.77 -14.70 3.83
C ALA A 144 20.00 -15.45 5.16
N GLN A 145 19.22 -15.11 6.19
CA GLN A 145 19.28 -15.78 7.50
C GLN A 145 18.90 -17.26 7.41
N ALA A 146 17.86 -17.59 6.66
CA ALA A 146 17.41 -18.98 6.49
C ALA A 146 18.40 -19.84 5.67
N CYS A 147 19.28 -19.20 4.90
CA CYS A 147 20.35 -19.84 4.15
C CYS A 147 21.73 -19.76 4.85
N ASP A 148 21.76 -19.32 6.12
CA ASP A 148 22.99 -19.10 6.91
C ASP A 148 24.02 -18.20 6.22
N ILE A 149 23.56 -17.19 5.50
CA ILE A 149 24.41 -16.23 4.79
C ILE A 149 24.59 -14.98 5.67
N PRO A 150 25.81 -14.72 6.18
CA PRO A 150 26.08 -13.52 6.94
C PRO A 150 26.11 -12.29 6.03
N LEU A 151 25.18 -11.36 6.22
CA LEU A 151 25.18 -10.09 5.52
C LEU A 151 25.89 -9.03 6.35
N THR A 152 26.89 -8.40 5.76
CA THR A 152 27.52 -7.22 6.36
C THR A 152 26.55 -6.03 6.31
N LEU A 153 26.83 -4.97 7.09
CA LEU A 153 26.05 -3.75 7.04
C LEU A 153 26.06 -3.12 5.62
N GLY A 154 27.20 -3.25 4.91
CA GLY A 154 27.30 -2.80 3.50
C GLY A 154 26.35 -3.56 2.57
N ASP A 155 26.28 -4.89 2.71
CA ASP A 155 25.35 -5.73 1.93
C ASP A 155 23.87 -5.35 2.21
N GLN A 156 23.56 -5.08 3.48
CA GLN A 156 22.19 -4.67 3.87
C GLN A 156 21.81 -3.31 3.29
N ILE A 157 22.74 -2.34 3.31
CA ILE A 157 22.53 -1.02 2.68
C ILE A 157 22.41 -1.16 1.16
N LEU A 158 23.27 -1.96 0.53
CA LEU A 158 23.18 -2.22 -0.92
C LEU A 158 21.82 -2.84 -1.27
N LEU A 159 21.41 -3.86 -0.52
CA LEU A 159 20.11 -4.52 -0.70
C LEU A 159 18.95 -3.53 -0.55
N LEU A 160 18.99 -2.65 0.44
CA LEU A 160 17.99 -1.60 0.62
C LEU A 160 17.95 -0.66 -0.58
N LEU A 161 19.10 -0.17 -1.07
CA LEU A 161 19.17 0.74 -2.22
C LEU A 161 18.65 0.07 -3.49
N VAL A 162 19.04 -1.18 -3.74
CA VAL A 162 18.55 -1.95 -4.90
C VAL A 162 17.05 -2.19 -4.78
N ALA A 163 16.53 -2.55 -3.59
CA ALA A 163 15.10 -2.72 -3.36
C ALA A 163 14.32 -1.41 -3.60
N MET A 164 14.83 -0.28 -3.13
CA MET A 164 14.23 1.04 -3.37
C MET A 164 14.12 1.39 -4.86
N LEU A 165 15.10 1.01 -5.67
CA LEU A 165 15.07 1.22 -7.12
C LEU A 165 14.15 0.21 -7.81
N SER A 166 14.29 -1.08 -7.49
CA SER A 166 13.52 -2.15 -8.10
C SER A 166 12.03 -2.06 -7.79
N SER A 167 11.67 -1.57 -6.59
CA SER A 167 10.27 -1.35 -6.20
C SER A 167 9.51 -0.45 -7.16
N LYS A 168 10.19 0.47 -7.86
CA LYS A 168 9.55 1.36 -8.84
C LYS A 168 9.02 0.63 -10.08
N GLY A 169 9.47 -0.59 -10.31
CA GLY A 169 8.94 -1.47 -11.35
C GLY A 169 7.86 -2.44 -10.85
N ALA A 170 7.55 -2.44 -9.56
CA ALA A 170 6.52 -3.31 -8.99
C ALA A 170 5.12 -2.79 -9.35
N ALA A 171 4.24 -3.68 -9.78
CA ALA A 171 2.83 -3.35 -9.97
C ALA A 171 2.05 -3.56 -8.66
N GLY A 172 0.98 -2.80 -8.43
CA GLY A 172 0.14 -2.90 -7.24
C GLY A 172 -0.80 -4.12 -7.22
N VAL A 173 -0.41 -5.21 -7.90
CA VAL A 173 -1.19 -6.44 -8.02
C VAL A 173 -0.50 -7.60 -7.31
N THR A 174 -1.28 -8.59 -6.90
CA THR A 174 -0.78 -9.78 -6.18
C THR A 174 0.27 -10.54 -7.00
N GLY A 175 1.40 -10.87 -6.35
CA GLY A 175 2.49 -11.65 -6.96
C GLY A 175 3.51 -10.83 -7.77
N ALA A 176 3.22 -9.57 -8.12
CA ALA A 176 4.18 -8.72 -8.84
C ALA A 176 5.44 -8.46 -8.00
N ASP A 177 5.27 -8.27 -6.69
CA ASP A 177 6.39 -8.00 -5.79
C ASP A 177 7.30 -9.21 -5.62
N PHE A 178 6.74 -10.42 -5.69
CA PHE A 178 7.53 -11.65 -5.67
C PHE A 178 8.47 -11.71 -6.89
N ILE A 179 8.00 -11.32 -8.07
CA ILE A 179 8.83 -11.20 -9.28
C ILE A 179 9.87 -10.09 -9.11
N THR A 180 9.46 -8.95 -8.57
CA THR A 180 10.37 -7.81 -8.32
C THR A 180 11.43 -8.17 -7.28
N LEU A 181 11.08 -8.94 -6.25
CA LEU A 181 12.04 -9.47 -5.28
C LEU A 181 13.05 -10.41 -5.97
N ALA A 182 12.59 -11.30 -6.87
CA ALA A 182 13.50 -12.17 -7.64
C ALA A 182 14.50 -11.35 -8.47
N ALA A 183 14.02 -10.30 -9.14
CA ALA A 183 14.87 -9.37 -9.88
C ALA A 183 15.88 -8.63 -8.96
N THR A 184 15.43 -8.20 -7.79
CA THR A 184 16.29 -7.54 -6.79
C THR A 184 17.40 -8.47 -6.30
N LEU A 185 17.05 -9.72 -5.95
CA LEU A 185 18.02 -10.72 -5.49
C LEU A 185 19.00 -11.12 -6.60
N SER A 186 18.60 -11.06 -7.87
CA SER A 186 19.50 -11.33 -9.01
C SER A 186 20.61 -10.27 -9.14
N VAL A 187 20.38 -9.05 -8.66
CA VAL A 187 21.37 -7.96 -8.66
C VAL A 187 22.26 -8.01 -7.41
N VAL A 188 21.80 -8.66 -6.36
CA VAL A 188 22.53 -8.82 -5.08
C VAL A 188 22.92 -10.30 -4.93
N PRO A 189 24.03 -10.75 -5.54
CA PRO A 189 24.34 -12.18 -5.69
C PRO A 189 24.63 -12.90 -4.37
N THR A 190 24.78 -12.18 -3.27
CA THR A 190 24.98 -12.75 -1.93
C THR A 190 23.77 -13.53 -1.42
N VAL A 191 22.53 -13.19 -1.88
CA VAL A 191 21.30 -13.85 -1.44
C VAL A 191 20.73 -14.71 -2.56
N PRO A 192 20.60 -16.04 -2.40
CA PRO A 192 20.19 -16.92 -3.47
C PRO A 192 18.70 -16.76 -3.81
N VAL A 193 18.39 -16.52 -5.08
CA VAL A 193 17.00 -16.43 -5.58
C VAL A 193 16.20 -17.70 -5.27
N ALA A 194 16.85 -18.87 -5.25
CA ALA A 194 16.21 -20.14 -4.90
C ALA A 194 15.60 -20.15 -3.48
N GLY A 195 16.12 -19.31 -2.57
CA GLY A 195 15.58 -19.13 -1.20
C GLY A 195 14.18 -18.54 -1.18
N MET A 196 13.72 -17.93 -2.25
CA MET A 196 12.35 -17.38 -2.36
C MET A 196 11.27 -18.47 -2.21
N ALA A 197 11.59 -19.73 -2.52
CA ALA A 197 10.69 -20.84 -2.28
C ALA A 197 10.26 -20.96 -0.80
N LEU A 198 11.10 -20.49 0.14
CA LEU A 198 10.80 -20.52 1.58
C LEU A 198 9.62 -19.62 1.95
N ILE A 199 9.52 -18.46 1.33
CA ILE A 199 8.51 -17.44 1.67
C ILE A 199 7.23 -17.55 0.83
N LEU A 200 7.23 -18.36 -0.24
CA LEU A 200 6.09 -18.48 -1.16
C LEU A 200 4.78 -18.84 -0.45
N GLY A 201 4.84 -19.68 0.59
CA GLY A 201 3.67 -20.12 1.35
C GLY A 201 3.02 -19.00 2.19
N VAL A 202 3.77 -17.96 2.55
CA VAL A 202 3.30 -16.83 3.37
C VAL A 202 3.20 -15.51 2.60
N ASP A 203 3.64 -15.49 1.35
CA ASP A 203 3.69 -14.30 0.49
C ASP A 203 2.33 -13.60 0.39
N ARG A 204 1.24 -14.35 0.34
CA ARG A 204 -0.12 -13.79 0.28
C ARG A 204 -0.42 -12.86 1.46
N PHE A 205 -0.11 -13.27 2.67
CA PHE A 205 -0.33 -12.46 3.88
C PHE A 205 0.55 -11.20 3.88
N MET A 206 1.79 -11.33 3.43
CA MET A 206 2.69 -10.19 3.31
C MET A 206 2.21 -9.22 2.22
N SER A 207 1.72 -9.72 1.08
CA SER A 207 1.17 -8.90 0.00
C SER A 207 -0.04 -8.07 0.44
N GLU A 208 -0.92 -8.60 1.29
CA GLU A 208 -2.07 -7.86 1.83
C GLU A 208 -1.62 -6.69 2.69
N CYS A 209 -0.76 -6.93 3.68
CA CYS A 209 -0.25 -5.88 4.56
C CYS A 209 0.54 -4.80 3.79
N ARG A 210 1.34 -5.21 2.81
CA ARG A 210 2.07 -4.35 1.89
C ARG A 210 1.13 -3.40 1.14
N ALA A 211 0.07 -3.95 0.53
CA ALA A 211 -0.87 -3.16 -0.25
C ALA A 211 -1.62 -2.13 0.62
N LEU A 212 -2.01 -2.51 1.84
CA LEU A 212 -2.61 -1.61 2.81
C LEU A 212 -1.67 -0.46 3.20
N THR A 213 -0.39 -0.77 3.46
CA THR A 213 0.63 0.23 3.82
C THR A 213 0.85 1.21 2.67
N ASN A 214 0.97 0.71 1.43
CA ASN A 214 1.11 1.55 0.24
C ASN A 214 -0.10 2.49 0.05
N LEU A 215 -1.32 2.01 0.27
CA LEU A 215 -2.54 2.83 0.14
C LEU A 215 -2.53 3.98 1.14
N VAL A 216 -2.18 3.71 2.41
CA VAL A 216 -2.10 4.76 3.45
C VAL A 216 -1.00 5.77 3.12
N GLY A 217 0.16 5.31 2.64
CA GLY A 217 1.25 6.18 2.18
C GLY A 217 0.81 7.11 1.06
N ASN A 218 0.13 6.58 0.02
CA ASN A 218 -0.36 7.36 -1.10
C ASN A 218 -1.44 8.39 -0.70
N ALA A 219 -2.36 8.02 0.18
CA ALA A 219 -3.34 8.95 0.73
C ALA A 219 -2.67 10.07 1.52
N THR A 220 -1.65 9.73 2.33
CA THR A 220 -0.86 10.70 3.10
C THR A 220 -0.10 11.65 2.17
N ALA A 221 0.59 11.12 1.15
CA ALA A 221 1.33 11.90 0.17
C ALA A 221 0.44 12.89 -0.57
N SER A 222 -0.79 12.49 -0.93
CA SER A 222 -1.74 13.37 -1.61
C SER A 222 -2.09 14.62 -0.80
N ILE A 223 -2.33 14.47 0.51
CA ILE A 223 -2.62 15.60 1.40
C ILE A 223 -1.37 16.47 1.61
N VAL A 224 -0.20 15.84 1.78
CA VAL A 224 1.06 16.54 2.00
C VAL A 224 1.42 17.40 0.80
N VAL A 225 1.36 16.83 -0.41
CA VAL A 225 1.67 17.55 -1.66
C VAL A 225 0.64 18.66 -1.89
N ALA A 226 -0.66 18.39 -1.74
CA ALA A 226 -1.69 19.41 -1.88
C ALA A 226 -1.47 20.59 -0.92
N ARG A 227 -0.99 20.31 0.30
CA ARG A 227 -0.64 21.37 1.25
C ARG A 227 0.58 22.18 0.81
N TRP A 228 1.63 21.53 0.30
CA TRP A 228 2.86 22.19 -0.13
C TRP A 228 2.64 23.07 -1.36
N GLU A 229 1.80 22.61 -2.29
CA GLU A 229 1.41 23.37 -3.48
C GLU A 229 0.37 24.49 -3.18
N GLY A 230 -0.13 24.57 -1.94
CA GLY A 230 -1.18 25.54 -1.59
C GLY A 230 -2.57 25.19 -2.16
N GLU A 231 -2.75 23.97 -2.65
CA GLU A 231 -3.96 23.46 -3.28
C GLU A 231 -4.79 22.54 -2.37
N LEU A 232 -4.70 22.75 -1.06
CA LEU A 232 -5.45 22.02 -0.05
C LEU A 232 -6.49 22.94 0.63
N ASP A 233 -7.76 22.58 0.53
CA ASP A 233 -8.82 23.15 1.35
C ASP A 233 -8.78 22.51 2.75
N LYS A 234 -8.25 23.26 3.72
CA LYS A 234 -8.07 22.78 5.10
C LYS A 234 -9.39 22.55 5.83
N ASP A 235 -10.41 23.35 5.54
CA ASP A 235 -11.72 23.22 6.17
C ASP A 235 -12.43 21.97 5.65
N ALA A 236 -12.36 21.72 4.35
CA ALA A 236 -12.86 20.49 3.75
C ALA A 236 -12.12 19.24 4.30
N LEU A 237 -10.79 19.33 4.47
CA LEU A 237 -10.01 18.24 5.06
C LEU A 237 -10.47 17.94 6.50
N GLN A 238 -10.66 18.97 7.31
CA GLN A 238 -11.06 18.80 8.70
C GLN A 238 -12.45 18.17 8.80
N VAL A 239 -13.41 18.65 7.99
CA VAL A 239 -14.77 18.08 7.91
C VAL A 239 -14.73 16.60 7.45
N ALA A 240 -13.94 16.29 6.42
CA ALA A 240 -13.80 14.92 5.93
C ALA A 240 -13.22 13.96 6.97
N LEU A 241 -12.18 14.40 7.69
CA LEU A 241 -11.49 13.57 8.69
C LEU A 241 -12.24 13.46 10.03
N GLU A 242 -13.11 14.41 10.38
CA GLU A 242 -13.90 14.36 11.61
C GLU A 242 -15.13 13.45 11.50
N GLY A 243 -15.48 13.07 10.27
CA GLY A 243 -16.62 12.20 9.98
C GLY A 243 -17.96 12.91 10.19
N SER A 244 -19.04 12.28 9.79
CA SER A 244 -20.44 12.79 9.73
C SER A 244 -21.04 13.40 11.00
N ARG A 245 -20.25 13.74 12.02
CA ARG A 245 -20.74 14.58 13.13
C ARG A 245 -20.84 16.06 12.74
N ALA A 246 -20.10 16.49 11.70
CA ALA A 246 -20.09 17.89 11.24
C ALA A 246 -20.96 18.11 9.98
N ALA A 247 -21.32 17.07 9.24
CA ALA A 247 -22.11 17.19 8.01
C ALA A 247 -23.47 17.89 8.22
N PRO A 248 -24.28 17.57 9.25
CA PRO A 248 -25.53 18.27 9.47
C PRO A 248 -25.34 19.75 9.89
N ALA A 249 -24.26 20.07 10.61
CA ALA A 249 -23.99 21.44 11.05
C ALA A 249 -23.46 22.34 9.92
N ALA A 250 -22.61 21.80 9.03
CA ALA A 250 -22.08 22.53 7.87
C ALA A 250 -23.16 22.77 6.80
N GLU A 251 -24.05 21.80 6.58
CA GLU A 251 -25.16 21.93 5.65
C GLU A 251 -26.23 22.90 6.17
N GLN A 252 -26.53 22.86 7.47
CA GLN A 252 -27.37 23.84 8.13
C GLN A 252 -26.76 25.25 8.13
N ALA A 253 -25.45 25.39 8.30
CA ALA A 253 -24.76 26.67 8.19
C ALA A 253 -24.73 27.22 6.76
N LYS A 254 -24.59 26.38 5.73
CA LYS A 254 -24.73 26.78 4.33
C LYS A 254 -26.17 27.22 3.98
N GLN A 255 -27.16 26.45 4.42
CA GLN A 255 -28.57 26.79 4.21
C GLN A 255 -28.96 28.08 4.97
N ALA A 256 -28.45 28.29 6.18
CA ALA A 256 -28.66 29.51 6.95
C ALA A 256 -28.00 30.76 6.31
N LYS A 257 -26.79 30.58 5.68
CA LYS A 257 -26.15 31.66 4.91
C LYS A 257 -26.93 31.98 3.62
N GLN A 258 -27.40 30.98 2.88
CA GLN A 258 -28.21 31.17 1.69
C GLN A 258 -29.56 31.83 2.01
N ALA A 259 -30.21 31.41 3.11
CA ALA A 259 -31.47 32.02 3.55
C ALA A 259 -31.28 33.48 4.02
N LYS A 260 -30.12 33.83 4.62
CA LYS A 260 -29.82 35.25 4.95
C LYS A 260 -29.54 36.10 3.72
N GLN A 261 -28.85 35.55 2.71
CA GLN A 261 -28.59 36.26 1.46
C GLN A 261 -29.87 36.46 0.64
N ALA A 262 -30.79 35.50 0.62
CA ALA A 262 -32.08 35.63 -0.03
C ALA A 262 -32.99 36.68 0.62
N LYS A 263 -32.89 36.85 1.98
CA LYS A 263 -33.64 37.88 2.69
C LYS A 263 -33.07 39.31 2.57
N GLN A 264 -31.83 39.46 2.09
CA GLN A 264 -31.21 40.77 1.86
C GLN A 264 -31.33 41.24 0.40
N ALA A 265 -31.75 40.34 -0.51
CA ALA A 265 -31.91 40.64 -1.94
C ALA A 265 -33.39 40.84 -2.37
N GLY A 266 -34.35 40.73 -1.45
CA GLY A 266 -35.77 41.06 -1.67
C GLY A 266 -36.21 42.16 -0.74
#